data_ef36c62a3451e15f7ba63dddee88789a
#
_entry.id   ef36c62a3451e15f7ba63dddee88789a
#
_cell.length_a   1.000
_cell.length_b   1.000
_cell.length_c   1.000
_cell.angle_alpha   90.00
_cell.angle_beta   90.00
_cell.angle_gamma   90.00
#
_symmetry.space_group_name_H-M   'P 1'
#
loop_
_entity.id
_entity.type
_entity.pdbx_description
1 polymer ?
#
loop_
_entity_poly.entity_id
_entity_poly.type
_entity_poly.pdbx_seq_one_letter_code
_entity_poly.pdbx_strand_id
1 'polypeptide(L)'
;MYKWHRIVGLIVLIPTILWTFSGMMHPFMSHWFKTEIPNDFYQEEKLEVAKNSIQLKTLLEQNKIYKFKNVRLVNYQSRNYFQVKFVDNSIHYFDIENGKELINGEKKYAESIARYMLGDNLSKVSSIELIKDFTPQYKYVNRLLPVWKVSFQRDDHMDIYVETAHSKFATFNDDKRKVFIWIFSNFHNWAFLDVFKNNTLHVFVMIFFIGVIFFSAISGIVIYCFHWKFFKKPEAGDKLGLLRRYHRILGITFSLISFLFAFSGGYHLLQKLTPDDRMSFLNEPVFSKNELPDKLKSLNKNELNFSFVKLKDTSLFLTQSFDFNTKSINYNYYDLKTNKQIDNGNEKYCNYLVENFSNKKGEKLVSNKKEWITDFTNEYGFVNKRLPVMAFHLQNEKSSSYYIDPFTGHLAAYIQKSNRLEGFSFAFLHKFHFLDSYGKNFRDGILVFLAFSIFVVSLLGVLIFLKKR
;
A
#
# COMPACT_ATOMS: atom_id res chain seq x y z
N MET A 1 -30.55 -21.75 -25.27
CA MET A 1 -29.96 -20.50 -24.76
C MET A 1 -30.70 -19.90 -23.59
N TYR A 2 -31.99 -19.56 -23.66
CA TYR A 2 -32.74 -18.98 -22.53
C TYR A 2 -32.64 -19.77 -21.23
N LYS A 3 -32.72 -21.11 -21.28
CA LYS A 3 -32.59 -21.97 -20.09
C LYS A 3 -31.21 -21.79 -19.43
N TRP A 4 -30.16 -21.80 -20.24
CA TRP A 4 -28.79 -21.64 -19.75
C TRP A 4 -28.52 -20.25 -19.15
N HIS A 5 -28.93 -19.18 -19.87
CA HIS A 5 -28.80 -17.81 -19.35
C HIS A 5 -29.51 -17.64 -18.00
N ARG A 6 -30.71 -18.25 -17.84
CA ARG A 6 -31.41 -18.22 -16.56
C ARG A 6 -30.70 -18.97 -15.45
N ILE A 7 -30.15 -20.17 -15.73
CA ILE A 7 -29.42 -20.96 -14.74
C ILE A 7 -28.16 -20.22 -14.31
N VAL A 8 -27.37 -19.79 -15.28
CA VAL A 8 -26.12 -19.04 -15.06
C VAL A 8 -26.40 -17.75 -14.31
N GLY A 9 -27.42 -16.99 -14.73
CA GLY A 9 -27.82 -15.76 -14.06
C GLY A 9 -28.21 -15.95 -12.60
N LEU A 10 -28.86 -17.08 -12.25
CA LEU A 10 -29.18 -17.39 -10.85
C LEU A 10 -27.93 -17.74 -10.02
N ILE A 11 -26.98 -18.47 -10.61
CA ILE A 11 -25.72 -18.81 -9.92
C ILE A 11 -24.94 -17.55 -9.56
N VAL A 12 -24.85 -16.58 -10.48
CA VAL A 12 -24.05 -15.37 -10.26
C VAL A 12 -24.81 -14.21 -9.63
N LEU A 13 -26.08 -14.39 -9.34
CA LEU A 13 -26.93 -13.31 -8.85
C LEU A 13 -26.36 -12.63 -7.60
N ILE A 14 -26.12 -13.43 -6.56
CA ILE A 14 -25.56 -12.92 -5.29
C ILE A 14 -24.17 -12.33 -5.49
N PRO A 15 -23.20 -13.04 -6.10
CA PRO A 15 -21.90 -12.46 -6.45
C PRO A 15 -21.96 -11.12 -7.15
N THR A 16 -22.80 -10.99 -8.19
CA THR A 16 -22.91 -9.74 -8.96
C THR A 16 -23.48 -8.61 -8.11
N ILE A 17 -24.50 -8.88 -7.30
CA ILE A 17 -25.08 -7.88 -6.38
C ILE A 17 -24.02 -7.42 -5.37
N LEU A 18 -23.28 -8.34 -4.73
CA LEU A 18 -22.27 -8.01 -3.75
C LEU A 18 -21.13 -7.19 -4.37
N TRP A 19 -20.61 -7.61 -5.54
CA TRP A 19 -19.51 -6.90 -6.22
C TRP A 19 -19.92 -5.53 -6.73
N THR A 20 -21.09 -5.39 -7.34
CA THR A 20 -21.55 -4.08 -7.83
C THR A 20 -21.87 -3.13 -6.68
N PHE A 21 -22.52 -3.60 -5.62
CA PHE A 21 -22.79 -2.80 -4.42
C PHE A 21 -21.49 -2.32 -3.76
N SER A 22 -20.54 -3.23 -3.50
CA SER A 22 -19.27 -2.86 -2.89
C SER A 22 -18.39 -2.00 -3.82
N GLY A 23 -18.48 -2.21 -5.13
CA GLY A 23 -17.81 -1.37 -6.12
C GLY A 23 -18.32 0.08 -6.09
N MET A 24 -19.64 0.27 -5.96
CA MET A 24 -20.23 1.62 -5.76
C MET A 24 -19.71 2.28 -4.48
N MET A 25 -19.47 1.52 -3.41
CA MET A 25 -19.01 2.09 -2.13
C MET A 25 -17.55 2.54 -2.17
N HIS A 26 -16.74 2.09 -3.13
CA HIS A 26 -15.32 2.43 -3.19
C HIS A 26 -15.04 3.93 -3.31
N PRO A 27 -15.67 4.73 -4.19
CA PRO A 27 -15.49 6.18 -4.25
C PRO A 27 -15.91 6.90 -2.96
N PHE A 28 -16.95 6.42 -2.28
CA PHE A 28 -17.39 6.99 -1.00
C PHE A 28 -16.29 6.84 0.06
N MET A 29 -15.69 5.67 0.20
CA MET A 29 -14.62 5.41 1.14
C MET A 29 -13.32 6.17 0.80
N SER A 30 -12.94 6.16 -0.48
CA SER A 30 -11.60 6.61 -0.89
C SER A 30 -11.54 8.10 -1.23
N HIS A 31 -12.71 8.76 -1.42
CA HIS A 31 -12.78 10.13 -1.89
C HIS A 31 -13.89 10.94 -1.19
N TRP A 32 -15.17 10.65 -1.48
CA TRP A 32 -16.26 11.56 -1.09
C TRP A 32 -16.51 11.66 0.41
N PHE A 33 -16.33 10.56 1.16
CA PHE A 33 -16.50 10.51 2.62
C PHE A 33 -15.20 10.26 3.37
N LYS A 34 -14.06 10.39 2.66
CA LYS A 34 -12.75 10.27 3.29
C LYS A 34 -12.57 11.44 4.25
N THR A 35 -12.32 11.12 5.51
CA THR A 35 -11.91 12.13 6.51
C THR A 35 -10.56 12.70 6.13
N GLU A 36 -10.43 14.02 6.18
CA GLU A 36 -9.16 14.70 5.97
C GLU A 36 -8.38 14.74 7.28
N ILE A 37 -7.08 14.50 7.18
CA ILE A 37 -6.12 14.71 8.26
C ILE A 37 -5.18 15.84 7.85
N PRO A 38 -4.77 16.71 8.81
CA PRO A 38 -4.00 17.92 8.49
C PRO A 38 -2.65 17.68 7.84
N ASN A 39 -1.99 16.57 8.19
CA ASN A 39 -0.63 16.29 7.75
C ASN A 39 -0.55 14.96 6.99
N ASP A 40 0.06 14.97 5.81
CA ASP A 40 0.27 13.78 4.97
C ASP A 40 1.55 13.02 5.32
N PHE A 41 2.52 13.68 5.94
CA PHE A 41 3.79 13.11 6.37
C PHE A 41 4.27 13.73 7.68
N TYR A 42 5.04 12.99 8.43
CA TYR A 42 5.64 13.47 9.68
C TYR A 42 6.89 14.25 9.39
N GLN A 43 6.94 15.50 9.89
CA GLN A 43 8.10 16.36 9.82
C GLN A 43 8.72 16.44 11.20
N GLU A 44 9.91 15.84 11.36
CA GLU A 44 10.66 15.92 12.60
C GLU A 44 11.15 17.36 12.84
N GLU A 45 10.96 17.87 14.04
CA GLU A 45 11.62 19.11 14.47
C GLU A 45 13.14 18.89 14.51
N LYS A 46 13.87 19.79 13.86
CA LYS A 46 15.33 19.77 13.93
C LYS A 46 15.77 20.52 15.16
N LEU A 47 16.37 19.83 16.08
CA LEU A 47 17.13 20.45 17.15
C LEU A 47 18.61 20.38 16.83
N GLU A 48 19.33 21.46 17.13
CA GLU A 48 20.79 21.45 17.11
C GLU A 48 21.27 20.45 18.16
N VAL A 49 22.16 19.55 17.75
CA VAL A 49 22.83 18.64 18.69
C VAL A 49 23.79 19.48 19.54
N ALA A 50 23.55 19.53 20.83
CA ALA A 50 24.39 20.30 21.75
C ALA A 50 25.83 19.78 21.69
N LYS A 51 26.81 20.71 21.82
CA LYS A 51 28.26 20.38 21.81
C LYS A 51 28.66 19.35 22.87
N ASN A 52 27.89 19.25 23.95
CA ASN A 52 28.13 18.36 25.08
C ASN A 52 27.34 17.04 25.01
N SER A 53 26.74 16.72 23.89
CA SER A 53 26.01 15.46 23.72
C SER A 53 26.92 14.25 23.85
N ILE A 54 26.40 13.17 24.45
CA ILE A 54 27.12 11.92 24.62
C ILE A 54 27.41 11.31 23.26
N GLN A 55 28.65 10.88 23.02
CA GLN A 55 28.98 10.16 21.79
C GLN A 55 28.26 8.81 21.74
N LEU A 56 27.80 8.41 20.58
CA LEU A 56 27.03 7.18 20.40
C LEU A 56 27.74 5.96 21.00
N LYS A 57 29.06 5.80 20.76
CA LYS A 57 29.83 4.67 21.27
C LYS A 57 29.81 4.61 22.80
N THR A 58 30.01 5.77 23.47
CA THR A 58 29.96 5.90 24.93
C THR A 58 28.55 5.56 25.45
N LEU A 59 27.49 6.05 24.79
CA LEU A 59 26.12 5.76 25.17
C LEU A 59 25.82 4.24 25.07
N LEU A 60 26.24 3.58 24.01
CA LEU A 60 26.08 2.14 23.84
C LEU A 60 26.83 1.35 24.92
N GLU A 61 28.02 1.84 25.34
CA GLU A 61 28.80 1.25 26.41
C GLU A 61 28.14 1.39 27.79
N GLN A 62 27.66 2.58 28.10
CA GLN A 62 26.93 2.87 29.35
C GLN A 62 25.70 1.98 29.51
N ASN A 63 25.00 1.74 28.40
CA ASN A 63 23.77 0.91 28.35
C ASN A 63 24.02 -0.57 28.03
N LYS A 64 25.29 -1.04 27.98
CA LYS A 64 25.71 -2.42 27.72
C LYS A 64 25.20 -2.97 26.41
N ILE A 65 25.07 -2.12 25.36
CA ILE A 65 24.62 -2.49 24.03
C ILE A 65 25.83 -2.83 23.17
N TYR A 66 26.03 -4.11 22.90
CA TYR A 66 27.19 -4.60 22.15
C TYR A 66 26.93 -4.74 20.66
N LYS A 67 25.66 -5.02 20.27
CA LYS A 67 25.22 -5.20 18.88
C LYS A 67 23.90 -4.48 18.63
N PHE A 68 23.77 -3.91 17.46
CA PHE A 68 22.56 -3.21 17.01
C PHE A 68 22.38 -3.35 15.49
N LYS A 69 21.20 -3.09 15.00
CA LYS A 69 20.89 -3.09 13.55
C LYS A 69 20.96 -1.68 12.96
N ASN A 70 20.41 -0.71 13.65
CA ASN A 70 20.44 0.68 13.20
C ASN A 70 20.35 1.66 14.38
N VAL A 71 20.82 2.88 14.15
CA VAL A 71 20.64 4.01 15.04
C VAL A 71 20.22 5.22 14.21
N ARG A 72 19.25 5.97 14.70
CA ARG A 72 18.80 7.24 14.15
C ARG A 72 18.76 8.30 15.23
N LEU A 73 18.83 9.56 14.84
CA LEU A 73 18.54 10.69 15.72
C LEU A 73 17.06 11.07 15.53
N VAL A 74 16.31 11.13 16.61
CA VAL A 74 14.89 11.52 16.60
C VAL A 74 14.61 12.58 17.66
N ASN A 75 13.62 13.43 17.41
CA ASN A 75 13.15 14.41 18.35
C ASN A 75 11.85 13.94 19.02
N TYR A 76 11.77 14.08 20.32
CA TYR A 76 10.56 13.86 21.10
C TYR A 76 10.47 14.90 22.21
N GLN A 77 9.38 15.69 22.24
CA GLN A 77 9.15 16.76 23.22
C GLN A 77 10.35 17.72 23.37
N SER A 78 10.82 18.24 22.24
CA SER A 78 11.95 19.18 22.17
C SER A 78 13.27 18.64 22.74
N ARG A 79 13.43 17.31 22.81
CA ARG A 79 14.69 16.64 23.17
C ARG A 79 15.09 15.65 22.08
N ASN A 80 16.40 15.52 21.91
CA ASN A 80 17.00 14.59 20.97
C ASN A 80 17.28 13.24 21.63
N TYR A 81 16.94 12.17 20.93
CA TYR A 81 17.18 10.79 21.34
C TYR A 81 17.89 10.01 20.25
N PHE A 82 18.81 9.14 20.63
CA PHE A 82 19.20 8.05 19.76
C PHE A 82 18.12 6.97 19.81
N GLN A 83 17.45 6.76 18.68
CA GLN A 83 16.59 5.61 18.44
C GLN A 83 17.47 4.44 18.00
N VAL A 84 17.63 3.44 18.85
CA VAL A 84 18.47 2.26 18.60
C VAL A 84 17.60 1.05 18.30
N LYS A 85 17.76 0.47 17.12
CA LYS A 85 17.11 -0.79 16.74
C LYS A 85 18.02 -1.95 17.12
N PHE A 86 17.55 -2.82 18.00
CA PHE A 86 18.27 -3.99 18.50
C PHE A 86 18.19 -5.17 17.51
N VAL A 87 18.99 -6.19 17.78
CA VAL A 87 19.07 -7.40 16.94
C VAL A 87 17.75 -8.17 16.90
N ASP A 88 16.98 -8.14 17.99
CA ASP A 88 15.65 -8.74 18.12
C ASP A 88 14.51 -7.91 17.49
N ASN A 89 14.86 -6.80 16.83
CA ASN A 89 13.97 -5.80 16.22
C ASN A 89 13.23 -4.90 17.22
N SER A 90 13.49 -4.98 18.52
CA SER A 90 13.01 -3.98 19.45
C SER A 90 13.70 -2.63 19.21
N ILE A 91 12.98 -1.54 19.49
CA ILE A 91 13.48 -0.18 19.30
C ILE A 91 13.46 0.53 20.66
N HIS A 92 14.57 1.12 21.03
CA HIS A 92 14.75 1.82 22.29
C HIS A 92 15.28 3.25 22.05
N TYR A 93 14.97 4.15 22.95
CA TYR A 93 15.26 5.57 22.81
C TYR A 93 16.13 6.03 23.98
N PHE A 94 17.29 6.59 23.67
CA PHE A 94 18.24 7.06 24.68
C PHE A 94 18.48 8.55 24.51
N ASP A 95 18.26 9.30 25.58
CA ASP A 95 18.51 10.75 25.62
C ASP A 95 20.00 11.04 25.36
N ILE A 96 20.29 11.91 24.39
CA ILE A 96 21.66 12.20 23.96
C ILE A 96 22.43 13.06 24.96
N GLU A 97 21.76 13.71 25.93
CA GLU A 97 22.41 14.56 26.92
C GLU A 97 22.86 13.77 28.17
N ASN A 98 22.04 12.82 28.61
CA ASN A 98 22.26 12.07 29.84
C ASN A 98 22.42 10.55 29.66
N GLY A 99 22.23 10.03 28.44
CA GLY A 99 22.38 8.62 28.12
C GLY A 99 21.28 7.70 28.67
N LYS A 100 20.25 8.25 29.32
CA LYS A 100 19.19 7.46 29.95
C LYS A 100 18.15 7.00 28.91
N GLU A 101 17.65 5.80 29.12
CA GLU A 101 16.56 5.24 28.30
C GLU A 101 15.23 5.93 28.62
N LEU A 102 14.49 6.28 27.57
CA LEU A 102 13.12 6.75 27.66
C LEU A 102 12.18 5.56 27.89
N ILE A 103 11.68 5.41 29.08
CA ILE A 103 10.74 4.34 29.44
C ILE A 103 9.49 4.43 28.56
N ASN A 104 9.11 3.29 27.93
CA ASN A 104 8.03 3.21 26.94
C ASN A 104 8.24 4.13 25.72
N GLY A 105 9.50 4.38 25.33
CA GLY A 105 9.87 5.32 24.27
C GLY A 105 9.14 5.07 22.95
N GLU A 106 9.02 3.81 22.53
CA GLU A 106 8.29 3.42 21.31
C GLU A 106 6.83 3.89 21.32
N LYS A 107 6.09 3.61 22.41
CA LYS A 107 4.67 4.03 22.52
C LYS A 107 4.54 5.56 22.55
N LYS A 108 5.41 6.23 23.29
CA LYS A 108 5.43 7.70 23.40
C LYS A 108 5.73 8.35 22.06
N TYR A 109 6.70 7.80 21.32
CA TYR A 109 7.08 8.31 20.02
C TYR A 109 5.97 8.03 18.96
N ALA A 110 5.38 6.83 18.99
CA ALA A 110 4.24 6.51 18.16
C ALA A 110 3.06 7.45 18.39
N GLU A 111 2.74 7.75 19.65
CA GLU A 111 1.70 8.73 20.03
C GLU A 111 2.04 10.13 19.51
N SER A 112 3.29 10.57 19.64
CA SER A 112 3.72 11.89 19.15
C SER A 112 3.52 12.02 17.64
N ILE A 113 3.96 11.01 16.86
CA ILE A 113 3.73 10.99 15.40
C ILE A 113 2.22 11.01 15.09
N ALA A 114 1.44 10.16 15.77
CA ALA A 114 0.00 10.07 15.53
C ALA A 114 -0.72 11.39 15.81
N ARG A 115 -0.38 12.08 16.90
CA ARG A 115 -0.92 13.41 17.24
C ARG A 115 -0.56 14.46 16.21
N TYR A 116 0.70 14.46 15.75
CA TYR A 116 1.14 15.35 14.69
C TYR A 116 0.33 15.13 13.40
N MET A 117 0.18 13.87 12.98
CA MET A 117 -0.60 13.53 11.78
C MET A 117 -2.05 13.99 11.89
N LEU A 118 -2.66 13.80 13.07
CA LEU A 118 -4.05 14.15 13.33
C LEU A 118 -4.25 15.65 13.59
N GLY A 119 -3.19 16.41 13.92
CA GLY A 119 -3.29 17.80 14.36
C GLY A 119 -4.04 17.95 15.69
N ASP A 120 -4.09 16.91 16.52
CA ASP A 120 -4.88 16.87 17.75
C ASP A 120 -4.02 16.50 18.96
N ASN A 121 -3.74 17.52 19.77
CA ASN A 121 -2.97 17.37 21.00
C ASN A 121 -3.85 17.19 22.25
N LEU A 122 -5.18 17.32 22.14
CA LEU A 122 -6.08 17.41 23.28
C LEU A 122 -6.81 16.08 23.55
N SER A 123 -7.16 15.33 22.51
CA SER A 123 -7.90 14.08 22.66
C SER A 123 -7.10 13.06 23.46
N LYS A 124 -7.79 12.35 24.36
CA LYS A 124 -7.17 11.26 25.13
C LYS A 124 -6.89 10.07 24.23
N VAL A 125 -5.79 9.40 24.47
CA VAL A 125 -5.46 8.12 23.84
C VAL A 125 -6.15 7.01 24.62
N SER A 126 -6.88 6.12 23.93
CA SER A 126 -7.56 4.96 24.53
C SER A 126 -6.66 3.72 24.56
N SER A 127 -5.90 3.49 23.48
CA SER A 127 -4.94 2.38 23.41
C SER A 127 -3.80 2.68 22.45
N ILE A 128 -2.63 2.02 22.69
CA ILE A 128 -1.47 2.00 21.80
C ILE A 128 -1.03 0.55 21.65
N GLU A 129 -1.19 -0.01 20.45
CA GLU A 129 -1.00 -1.43 20.16
C GLU A 129 0.01 -1.63 19.03
N LEU A 130 0.94 -2.59 19.19
CA LEU A 130 1.87 -2.98 18.12
C LEU A 130 1.21 -3.99 17.20
N ILE A 131 1.08 -3.64 15.94
CA ILE A 131 0.54 -4.49 14.87
C ILE A 131 1.72 -5.07 14.08
N LYS A 132 1.92 -6.37 14.19
CA LYS A 132 3.00 -7.12 13.53
C LYS A 132 2.56 -7.77 12.22
N ASP A 133 1.26 -7.99 12.06
CA ASP A 133 0.66 -8.66 10.90
C ASP A 133 -0.50 -7.85 10.34
N PHE A 134 -0.82 -8.07 9.06
CA PHE A 134 -2.00 -7.44 8.48
C PHE A 134 -3.29 -7.98 9.10
N THR A 135 -4.22 -7.08 9.35
CA THR A 135 -5.49 -7.37 10.02
C THR A 135 -6.69 -6.99 9.13
N PRO A 136 -7.93 -7.36 9.52
CA PRO A 136 -9.13 -6.88 8.82
C PRO A 136 -9.21 -5.36 8.66
N GLN A 137 -8.66 -4.58 9.59
CA GLN A 137 -8.66 -3.11 9.56
C GLN A 137 -7.34 -2.51 9.05
N TYR A 138 -6.25 -3.27 9.06
CA TYR A 138 -4.95 -2.84 8.55
C TYR A 138 -4.49 -3.76 7.43
N LYS A 139 -4.87 -3.42 6.20
CA LYS A 139 -4.68 -4.29 5.02
C LYS A 139 -3.29 -4.19 4.41
N TYR A 140 -2.91 -5.23 3.66
CA TYR A 140 -1.63 -5.34 2.92
C TYR A 140 -1.31 -4.12 2.04
N VAL A 141 -2.31 -3.43 1.52
CA VAL A 141 -2.11 -2.20 0.71
C VAL A 141 -1.31 -1.12 1.44
N ASN A 142 -1.28 -1.14 2.76
CA ASN A 142 -0.52 -0.17 3.56
C ASN A 142 0.98 -0.42 3.57
N ARG A 143 1.44 -1.64 3.27
CA ARG A 143 2.85 -2.00 2.99
C ARG A 143 3.86 -1.83 4.11
N LEU A 144 3.50 -1.27 5.25
CA LEU A 144 4.40 -1.03 6.40
C LEU A 144 4.07 -2.01 7.52
N LEU A 145 5.07 -2.71 8.03
CA LEU A 145 5.01 -3.53 9.25
C LEU A 145 6.41 -3.62 9.88
N PRO A 146 6.50 -3.69 11.21
CA PRO A 146 5.42 -3.49 12.17
C PRO A 146 4.98 -2.02 12.23
N VAL A 147 3.75 -1.78 12.72
CA VAL A 147 3.23 -0.42 12.95
C VAL A 147 2.59 -0.33 14.32
N TRP A 148 2.58 0.86 14.88
CA TRP A 148 1.82 1.18 16.08
C TRP A 148 0.46 1.73 15.68
N LYS A 149 -0.60 1.14 16.23
CA LYS A 149 -1.96 1.65 16.17
C LYS A 149 -2.19 2.50 17.42
N VAL A 150 -2.46 3.77 17.23
CA VAL A 150 -2.83 4.73 18.29
C VAL A 150 -4.30 5.07 18.13
N SER A 151 -5.12 4.68 19.11
CA SER A 151 -6.57 4.89 19.12
C SER A 151 -6.92 6.06 20.03
N PHE A 152 -7.75 6.99 19.53
CA PHE A 152 -8.15 8.20 20.25
C PHE A 152 -9.59 8.12 20.76
N GLN A 153 -9.85 8.69 21.95
CA GLN A 153 -11.17 8.87 22.51
C GLN A 153 -11.83 10.12 21.90
N ARG A 154 -12.30 9.94 20.65
CA ARG A 154 -13.02 10.95 19.87
C ARG A 154 -14.36 10.36 19.43
N ASP A 155 -15.30 11.22 19.06
CA ASP A 155 -16.62 10.77 18.57
C ASP A 155 -16.54 9.93 17.29
N ASP A 156 -15.46 10.09 16.51
CA ASP A 156 -15.19 9.33 15.29
C ASP A 156 -14.34 8.06 15.52
N HIS A 157 -13.94 7.76 16.77
CA HIS A 157 -13.09 6.63 17.18
C HIS A 157 -11.87 6.46 16.26
N MET A 158 -11.15 7.57 16.04
CA MET A 158 -10.00 7.62 15.13
C MET A 158 -8.86 6.72 15.58
N ASP A 159 -8.40 5.86 14.67
CA ASP A 159 -7.18 5.06 14.80
C ASP A 159 -6.13 5.58 13.82
N ILE A 160 -4.93 5.92 14.29
CA ILE A 160 -3.78 6.30 13.47
C ILE A 160 -2.74 5.18 13.52
N TYR A 161 -2.25 4.79 12.35
CA TYR A 161 -1.22 3.75 12.22
C TYR A 161 0.10 4.38 11.78
N VAL A 162 1.16 4.18 12.57
CA VAL A 162 2.47 4.77 12.33
C VAL A 162 3.60 3.74 12.44
N GLU A 163 4.58 3.84 11.56
CA GLU A 163 5.84 3.09 11.63
C GLU A 163 6.89 3.99 12.26
N THR A 164 7.38 3.62 13.44
CA THR A 164 8.31 4.42 14.25
C THR A 164 9.75 4.31 13.77
N ALA A 165 10.14 3.19 13.16
CA ALA A 165 11.51 2.97 12.70
C ALA A 165 11.99 4.04 11.70
N HIS A 166 11.10 4.61 10.89
CA HIS A 166 11.42 5.67 9.92
C HIS A 166 10.42 6.83 9.98
N SER A 167 9.67 6.94 11.08
CA SER A 167 8.69 8.01 11.33
C SER A 167 7.66 8.16 10.22
N LYS A 168 7.15 7.02 9.70
CA LYS A 168 6.23 7.01 8.56
C LYS A 168 4.78 6.87 8.99
N PHE A 169 3.93 7.67 8.37
CA PHE A 169 2.49 7.51 8.42
C PHE A 169 2.07 6.33 7.54
N ALA A 170 1.35 5.38 8.12
CA ALA A 170 0.85 4.23 7.40
C ALA A 170 -0.58 4.44 6.88
N THR A 171 -1.52 4.69 7.76
CA THR A 171 -2.92 4.95 7.42
C THR A 171 -3.68 5.44 8.66
N PHE A 172 -4.95 5.79 8.47
CA PHE A 172 -5.89 6.02 9.57
C PHE A 172 -7.21 5.30 9.30
N ASN A 173 -8.00 5.09 10.34
CA ASN A 173 -9.36 4.57 10.23
C ASN A 173 -10.26 5.28 11.25
N ASP A 174 -11.29 5.97 10.78
CA ASP A 174 -12.44 6.40 11.56
C ASP A 174 -13.57 5.37 11.47
N ASP A 175 -14.68 5.57 12.16
CA ASP A 175 -15.81 4.64 12.15
C ASP A 175 -16.39 4.43 10.75
N LYS A 176 -16.51 5.51 9.95
CA LYS A 176 -17.03 5.43 8.59
C LYS A 176 -16.13 4.55 7.74
N ARG A 177 -14.83 4.79 7.80
CA ARG A 177 -13.84 4.01 7.04
C ARG A 177 -13.78 2.56 7.50
N LYS A 178 -13.90 2.27 8.79
CA LYS A 178 -14.00 0.90 9.34
C LYS A 178 -15.18 0.14 8.72
N VAL A 179 -16.35 0.77 8.62
CA VAL A 179 -17.55 0.19 7.99
C VAL A 179 -17.31 -0.05 6.49
N PHE A 180 -16.79 0.93 5.75
CA PHE A 180 -16.48 0.75 4.33
C PHE A 180 -15.45 -0.34 4.07
N ILE A 181 -14.39 -0.42 4.88
CA ILE A 181 -13.38 -1.48 4.80
C ILE A 181 -14.04 -2.85 5.02
N TRP A 182 -14.95 -2.96 5.98
CA TRP A 182 -15.69 -4.20 6.25
C TRP A 182 -16.57 -4.61 5.06
N ILE A 183 -17.37 -3.68 4.51
CA ILE A 183 -18.20 -3.92 3.32
C ILE A 183 -17.34 -4.35 2.15
N PHE A 184 -16.28 -3.60 1.84
CA PHE A 184 -15.40 -3.90 0.72
C PHE A 184 -14.68 -5.24 0.90
N SER A 185 -14.19 -5.52 2.11
CA SER A 185 -13.52 -6.78 2.40
C SER A 185 -14.43 -7.99 2.23
N ASN A 186 -15.67 -7.92 2.74
CA ASN A 186 -16.57 -9.09 2.71
C ASN A 186 -17.34 -9.22 1.40
N PHE A 187 -17.75 -8.11 0.77
CA PHE A 187 -18.59 -8.16 -0.43
C PHE A 187 -17.78 -8.10 -1.73
N HIS A 188 -16.63 -7.40 -1.72
CA HIS A 188 -15.78 -7.31 -2.91
C HIS A 188 -14.68 -8.35 -2.93
N ASN A 189 -13.94 -8.46 -1.83
CA ASN A 189 -12.81 -9.39 -1.72
C ASN A 189 -13.18 -10.76 -1.12
N TRP A 190 -14.41 -10.96 -0.67
CA TRP A 190 -14.90 -12.20 -0.06
C TRP A 190 -14.01 -12.71 1.08
N ALA A 191 -13.58 -11.80 1.97
CA ALA A 191 -12.72 -12.11 3.10
C ALA A 191 -13.30 -13.18 4.05
N PHE A 192 -14.59 -13.48 3.99
CA PHE A 192 -15.18 -14.63 4.69
C PHE A 192 -14.60 -15.99 4.24
N LEU A 193 -14.01 -16.07 3.04
CA LEU A 193 -13.30 -17.27 2.58
C LEU A 193 -11.92 -17.45 3.25
N ASP A 194 -11.38 -16.41 3.89
CA ASP A 194 -10.08 -16.47 4.57
C ASP A 194 -10.10 -17.44 5.77
N VAL A 195 -11.29 -17.82 6.25
CA VAL A 195 -11.48 -18.88 7.25
C VAL A 195 -10.81 -20.21 6.84
N PHE A 196 -10.75 -20.50 5.54
CA PHE A 196 -10.11 -21.71 5.03
C PHE A 196 -8.58 -21.64 5.01
N LYS A 197 -7.98 -20.46 5.28
CA LYS A 197 -6.53 -20.22 5.29
C LYS A 197 -5.82 -20.71 4.01
N ASN A 198 -6.53 -20.72 2.88
CA ASN A 198 -6.04 -21.19 1.59
C ASN A 198 -6.30 -20.15 0.51
N ASN A 199 -5.27 -19.33 0.23
CA ASN A 199 -5.36 -18.27 -0.77
C ASN A 199 -5.67 -18.83 -2.18
N THR A 200 -5.13 -19.98 -2.53
CA THR A 200 -5.37 -20.62 -3.84
C THR A 200 -6.85 -20.98 -4.00
N LEU A 201 -7.45 -21.62 -2.98
CA LEU A 201 -8.88 -21.93 -2.98
C LEU A 201 -9.72 -20.66 -3.07
N HIS A 202 -9.39 -19.63 -2.28
CA HIS A 202 -10.07 -18.33 -2.32
C HIS A 202 -10.08 -17.74 -3.74
N VAL A 203 -8.91 -17.65 -4.35
CA VAL A 203 -8.76 -17.12 -5.73
C VAL A 203 -9.56 -17.96 -6.73
N PHE A 204 -9.48 -19.29 -6.67
CA PHE A 204 -10.22 -20.16 -7.60
C PHE A 204 -11.73 -20.03 -7.46
N VAL A 205 -12.27 -19.93 -6.25
CA VAL A 205 -13.70 -19.70 -6.02
C VAL A 205 -14.14 -18.38 -6.66
N MET A 206 -13.40 -17.31 -6.44
CA MET A 206 -13.73 -16.01 -7.03
C MET A 206 -13.62 -16.04 -8.57
N ILE A 207 -12.56 -16.64 -9.14
CA ILE A 207 -12.37 -16.79 -10.59
C ILE A 207 -13.51 -17.60 -11.22
N PHE A 208 -13.96 -18.65 -10.56
CA PHE A 208 -15.12 -19.42 -11.02
C PHE A 208 -16.35 -18.50 -11.20
N PHE A 209 -16.72 -17.72 -10.19
CA PHE A 209 -17.87 -16.83 -10.28
C PHE A 209 -17.68 -15.70 -11.30
N ILE A 210 -16.47 -15.15 -11.42
CA ILE A 210 -16.13 -14.17 -12.46
C ILE A 210 -16.31 -14.78 -13.86
N GLY A 211 -15.85 -16.02 -14.07
CA GLY A 211 -16.04 -16.77 -15.32
C GLY A 211 -17.52 -17.01 -15.64
N VAL A 212 -18.34 -17.32 -14.62
CA VAL A 212 -19.78 -17.49 -14.81
C VAL A 212 -20.49 -16.16 -15.12
N ILE A 213 -20.06 -15.03 -14.50
CA ILE A 213 -20.56 -13.68 -14.85
C ILE A 213 -20.21 -13.34 -16.31
N PHE A 214 -18.97 -13.58 -16.69
CA PHE A 214 -18.50 -13.38 -18.06
C PHE A 214 -19.35 -14.17 -19.07
N PHE A 215 -19.59 -15.45 -18.80
CA PHE A 215 -20.44 -16.28 -19.61
C PHE A 215 -21.90 -15.81 -19.63
N SER A 216 -22.43 -15.31 -18.49
CA SER A 216 -23.77 -14.73 -18.40
C SER A 216 -23.90 -13.49 -19.29
N ALA A 217 -22.90 -12.59 -19.28
CA ALA A 217 -22.90 -11.41 -20.14
C ALA A 217 -22.90 -11.78 -21.62
N ILE A 218 -22.03 -12.71 -22.04
CA ILE A 218 -21.99 -13.21 -23.43
C ILE A 218 -23.31 -13.84 -23.82
N SER A 219 -23.87 -14.72 -22.99
CA SER A 219 -25.14 -15.39 -23.29
C SER A 219 -26.30 -14.40 -23.45
N GLY A 220 -26.30 -13.31 -22.67
CA GLY A 220 -27.27 -12.22 -22.80
C GLY A 220 -27.15 -11.48 -24.13
N ILE A 221 -25.93 -11.14 -24.56
CA ILE A 221 -25.66 -10.52 -25.87
C ILE A 221 -26.14 -11.45 -27.01
N VAL A 222 -25.74 -12.70 -26.95
CA VAL A 222 -26.12 -13.69 -27.99
C VAL A 222 -27.65 -13.85 -28.09
N ILE A 223 -28.36 -13.95 -26.95
CA ILE A 223 -29.83 -14.00 -26.95
C ILE A 223 -30.41 -12.74 -27.59
N TYR A 224 -29.90 -11.57 -27.26
CA TYR A 224 -30.39 -10.32 -27.83
C TYR A 224 -30.14 -10.28 -29.34
N CYS A 225 -28.94 -10.59 -29.82
CA CYS A 225 -28.57 -10.54 -31.23
C CYS A 225 -29.38 -11.53 -32.10
N PHE A 226 -29.58 -12.77 -31.64
CA PHE A 226 -30.24 -13.80 -32.43
C PHE A 226 -31.77 -13.88 -32.25
N HIS A 227 -32.30 -13.33 -31.15
CA HIS A 227 -33.72 -13.45 -30.83
C HIS A 227 -34.47 -12.11 -30.76
N TRP A 228 -33.83 -10.99 -31.14
CA TRP A 228 -34.44 -9.65 -31.02
C TRP A 228 -35.79 -9.54 -31.80
N LYS A 229 -35.94 -10.23 -32.93
CA LYS A 229 -37.14 -10.24 -33.73
C LYS A 229 -38.34 -10.88 -33.03
N PHE A 230 -38.11 -11.74 -32.06
CA PHE A 230 -39.17 -12.42 -31.29
C PHE A 230 -39.58 -11.66 -30.03
N PHE A 231 -38.97 -10.52 -29.75
CA PHE A 231 -39.30 -9.74 -28.57
C PHE A 231 -40.58 -8.93 -28.79
N LYS A 232 -41.66 -9.37 -28.18
CA LYS A 232 -42.93 -8.65 -28.20
C LYS A 232 -42.89 -7.42 -27.28
N LYS A 233 -43.60 -6.36 -27.67
CA LYS A 233 -43.91 -5.24 -26.77
C LYS A 233 -44.87 -5.75 -25.68
N PRO A 234 -44.67 -5.39 -24.40
CA PRO A 234 -45.61 -5.73 -23.34
C PRO A 234 -46.96 -5.01 -23.59
N GLU A 235 -48.06 -5.71 -23.33
CA GLU A 235 -49.40 -5.12 -23.33
C GLU A 235 -49.62 -4.22 -22.09
N ALA A 236 -50.66 -3.39 -22.14
CA ALA A 236 -51.02 -2.56 -21.00
C ALA A 236 -51.38 -3.48 -19.81
N GLY A 237 -50.70 -3.24 -18.65
CA GLY A 237 -50.89 -4.07 -17.46
C GLY A 237 -49.96 -5.29 -17.35
N ASP A 238 -49.24 -5.69 -18.40
CA ASP A 238 -48.25 -6.79 -18.32
C ASP A 238 -46.97 -6.38 -17.59
N LYS A 239 -47.03 -6.40 -16.27
CA LYS A 239 -45.90 -6.07 -15.38
C LYS A 239 -44.67 -6.97 -15.61
N LEU A 240 -44.88 -8.26 -15.91
CA LEU A 240 -43.78 -9.21 -16.13
C LEU A 240 -43.11 -8.96 -17.49
N GLY A 241 -43.91 -8.71 -18.54
CA GLY A 241 -43.40 -8.31 -19.86
C GLY A 241 -42.58 -7.02 -19.78
N LEU A 242 -43.03 -6.05 -18.99
CA LEU A 242 -42.32 -4.78 -18.75
C LEU A 242 -40.93 -5.01 -18.06
N LEU A 243 -40.89 -5.82 -17.00
CA LEU A 243 -39.64 -6.18 -16.34
C LEU A 243 -38.66 -6.88 -17.30
N ARG A 244 -39.16 -7.82 -18.12
CA ARG A 244 -38.36 -8.50 -19.15
C ARG A 244 -37.82 -7.51 -20.20
N ARG A 245 -38.62 -6.52 -20.58
CA ARG A 245 -38.21 -5.49 -21.55
C ARG A 245 -37.07 -4.65 -20.97
N TYR A 246 -37.21 -4.13 -19.74
CA TYR A 246 -36.16 -3.33 -19.09
C TYR A 246 -34.90 -4.14 -18.84
N HIS A 247 -35.01 -5.38 -18.34
CA HIS A 247 -33.87 -6.26 -18.17
C HIS A 247 -33.09 -6.48 -19.47
N ARG A 248 -33.78 -6.65 -20.61
CA ARG A 248 -33.14 -6.81 -21.93
C ARG A 248 -32.44 -5.52 -22.38
N ILE A 249 -33.11 -4.37 -22.29
CA ILE A 249 -32.58 -3.10 -22.76
C ILE A 249 -31.36 -2.73 -21.93
N LEU A 250 -31.49 -2.69 -20.61
CA LEU A 250 -30.38 -2.36 -19.73
C LEU A 250 -29.29 -3.43 -19.80
N GLY A 251 -29.65 -4.69 -19.88
CA GLY A 251 -28.71 -5.80 -20.01
C GLY A 251 -27.79 -5.66 -21.22
N ILE A 252 -28.33 -5.37 -22.41
CA ILE A 252 -27.50 -5.18 -23.61
C ILE A 252 -26.68 -3.89 -23.53
N THR A 253 -27.24 -2.80 -23.00
CA THR A 253 -26.55 -1.51 -22.86
C THR A 253 -25.34 -1.63 -21.98
N PHE A 254 -25.44 -2.36 -20.86
CA PHE A 254 -24.35 -2.45 -19.87
C PHE A 254 -23.58 -3.78 -19.91
N SER A 255 -23.87 -4.67 -20.88
CA SER A 255 -23.17 -5.95 -20.99
C SER A 255 -21.68 -5.82 -21.27
N LEU A 256 -21.29 -4.85 -22.10
CA LEU A 256 -19.88 -4.58 -22.38
C LEU A 256 -19.15 -4.14 -21.11
N ILE A 257 -19.77 -3.30 -20.29
CA ILE A 257 -19.17 -2.82 -19.03
C ILE A 257 -19.02 -3.98 -18.04
N SER A 258 -20.05 -4.84 -17.92
CA SER A 258 -19.97 -6.06 -17.10
C SER A 258 -18.83 -6.97 -17.56
N PHE A 259 -18.64 -7.10 -18.87
CA PHE A 259 -17.55 -7.85 -19.47
C PHE A 259 -16.18 -7.24 -19.11
N LEU A 260 -15.99 -5.92 -19.24
CA LEU A 260 -14.75 -5.23 -18.93
C LEU A 260 -14.39 -5.35 -17.44
N PHE A 261 -15.37 -5.19 -16.55
CA PHE A 261 -15.16 -5.35 -15.10
C PHE A 261 -14.81 -6.79 -14.74
N ALA A 262 -15.51 -7.78 -15.30
CA ALA A 262 -15.21 -9.19 -15.06
C ALA A 262 -13.82 -9.58 -15.58
N PHE A 263 -13.47 -9.16 -16.80
CA PHE A 263 -12.17 -9.44 -17.40
C PHE A 263 -11.02 -8.82 -16.57
N SER A 264 -11.09 -7.51 -16.32
CA SER A 264 -10.03 -6.81 -15.60
C SER A 264 -9.92 -7.25 -14.13
N GLY A 265 -11.06 -7.50 -13.47
CA GLY A 265 -11.09 -8.02 -12.10
C GLY A 265 -10.53 -9.45 -12.02
N GLY A 266 -10.86 -10.32 -12.98
CA GLY A 266 -10.33 -11.68 -13.09
C GLY A 266 -8.81 -11.66 -13.33
N TYR A 267 -8.33 -10.82 -14.23
CA TYR A 267 -6.90 -10.69 -14.50
C TYR A 267 -6.13 -10.17 -13.28
N HIS A 268 -6.68 -9.15 -12.59
CA HIS A 268 -6.12 -8.66 -11.32
C HIS A 268 -6.06 -9.76 -10.26
N LEU A 269 -7.12 -10.57 -10.14
CA LEU A 269 -7.20 -11.63 -9.15
C LEU A 269 -6.20 -12.75 -9.39
N LEU A 270 -5.93 -13.10 -10.66
CA LEU A 270 -4.93 -14.11 -11.03
C LEU A 270 -3.52 -13.75 -10.54
N GLN A 271 -3.18 -12.45 -10.48
CA GLN A 271 -1.88 -12.02 -9.95
C GLN A 271 -1.70 -12.34 -8.46
N LYS A 272 -2.80 -12.50 -7.71
CA LYS A 272 -2.74 -12.88 -6.29
C LYS A 272 -2.31 -14.33 -6.05
N LEU A 273 -2.25 -15.16 -7.10
CA LEU A 273 -1.65 -16.50 -7.04
C LEU A 273 -0.13 -16.45 -6.93
N THR A 274 0.51 -15.36 -7.39
CA THR A 274 1.94 -15.15 -7.23
C THR A 274 2.19 -14.44 -5.89
N PRO A 275 2.93 -15.05 -4.96
CA PRO A 275 3.23 -14.42 -3.69
C PRO A 275 3.97 -13.10 -3.87
N ASP A 276 3.57 -12.09 -3.13
CA ASP A 276 4.32 -10.84 -3.02
C ASP A 276 5.28 -10.93 -1.83
N ASP A 277 6.53 -11.18 -2.13
CA ASP A 277 7.62 -11.38 -1.16
C ASP A 277 8.48 -10.12 -0.93
N ARG A 278 8.11 -8.97 -1.51
CA ARG A 278 8.91 -7.73 -1.48
C ARG A 278 9.28 -7.29 -0.08
N MET A 279 8.38 -7.45 0.89
CA MET A 279 8.65 -7.07 2.27
C MET A 279 9.75 -7.89 2.94
N SER A 280 10.07 -9.09 2.41
CA SER A 280 11.17 -9.92 2.89
C SER A 280 12.55 -9.48 2.36
N PHE A 281 12.57 -8.61 1.35
CA PHE A 281 13.81 -8.10 0.75
C PHE A 281 14.25 -6.82 1.46
N LEU A 282 14.92 -7.03 2.57
CA LEU A 282 15.53 -6.01 3.41
C LEU A 282 17.02 -6.34 3.58
N ASN A 283 17.87 -5.33 3.43
CA ASN A 283 19.27 -5.38 3.80
C ASN A 283 19.47 -4.63 5.11
N GLU A 284 19.44 -5.36 6.20
CA GLU A 284 19.56 -4.81 7.57
C GLU A 284 20.67 -5.55 8.31
N PRO A 285 21.94 -5.14 8.11
CA PRO A 285 23.09 -5.78 8.74
C PRO A 285 23.10 -5.52 10.23
N VAL A 286 23.81 -6.40 10.96
CA VAL A 286 24.13 -6.20 12.39
C VAL A 286 25.49 -5.53 12.50
N PHE A 287 25.55 -4.51 13.36
CA PHE A 287 26.78 -3.79 13.72
C PHE A 287 27.21 -4.15 15.13
N SER A 288 28.54 -4.19 15.35
CA SER A 288 29.13 -4.23 16.67
C SER A 288 29.48 -2.80 17.11
N LYS A 289 29.37 -2.50 18.40
CA LYS A 289 29.84 -1.21 18.94
C LYS A 289 31.31 -0.96 18.62
N ASN A 290 32.11 -2.01 18.47
CA ASN A 290 33.57 -1.91 18.17
C ASN A 290 33.83 -1.44 16.73
N GLU A 291 32.84 -1.50 15.85
CA GLU A 291 32.92 -0.94 14.48
C GLU A 291 32.77 0.59 14.49
N LEU A 292 32.25 1.16 15.57
CA LEU A 292 32.05 2.61 15.69
C LEU A 292 33.34 3.30 16.05
N PRO A 293 33.67 4.47 15.44
CA PRO A 293 34.73 5.34 15.87
C PRO A 293 34.38 5.98 17.23
N ASP A 294 35.37 6.42 17.97
CA ASP A 294 35.15 7.12 19.25
C ASP A 294 34.33 8.41 19.05
N LYS A 295 34.53 9.06 17.91
CA LYS A 295 33.76 10.23 17.51
C LYS A 295 33.15 10.01 16.10
N LEU A 296 31.85 9.96 16.03
CA LEU A 296 31.13 9.99 14.75
C LEU A 296 31.31 11.36 14.08
N LYS A 297 31.26 11.36 12.75
CA LYS A 297 31.19 12.58 11.99
C LYS A 297 30.03 13.44 12.50
N SER A 298 30.28 14.69 12.78
CA SER A 298 29.23 15.64 13.14
C SER A 298 28.29 15.87 11.96
N LEU A 299 26.99 15.89 12.21
CA LEU A 299 26.00 16.24 11.21
C LEU A 299 26.11 17.73 10.88
N ASN A 300 26.07 18.04 9.59
CA ASN A 300 25.98 19.41 9.11
C ASN A 300 24.54 19.94 9.26
N LYS A 301 24.36 21.28 9.24
CA LYS A 301 23.04 21.92 9.38
C LYS A 301 21.98 21.42 8.38
N ASN A 302 22.41 20.97 7.19
CA ASN A 302 21.51 20.48 6.14
C ASN A 302 21.27 18.96 6.21
N GLU A 303 22.00 18.24 7.09
CA GLU A 303 21.80 16.81 7.27
C GLU A 303 20.57 16.57 8.15
N LEU A 304 19.59 15.84 7.58
CA LEU A 304 18.30 15.61 8.21
C LEU A 304 18.36 14.47 9.22
N ASN A 305 19.04 13.40 8.84
CA ASN A 305 19.12 12.17 9.61
C ASN A 305 20.32 11.32 9.16
N PHE A 306 20.61 10.26 9.90
CA PHE A 306 21.63 9.30 9.55
C PHE A 306 21.15 7.86 9.78
N SER A 307 21.88 6.92 9.21
CA SER A 307 21.68 5.48 9.32
C SER A 307 23.02 4.76 9.19
N PHE A 308 23.06 3.49 9.57
CA PHE A 308 24.22 2.62 9.35
C PHE A 308 23.90 1.59 8.29
N VAL A 309 24.82 1.41 7.32
CA VAL A 309 24.68 0.44 6.25
C VAL A 309 26.00 -0.32 6.02
N LYS A 310 25.94 -1.49 5.40
CA LYS A 310 27.15 -2.24 4.97
C LYS A 310 27.18 -2.38 3.47
N LEU A 311 28.29 -1.95 2.88
CA LEU A 311 28.63 -2.22 1.51
C LEU A 311 29.63 -3.39 1.48
N LYS A 312 29.13 -4.61 1.21
CA LYS A 312 29.86 -5.85 1.43
C LYS A 312 30.34 -5.91 2.90
N ASP A 313 31.64 -5.96 3.14
CA ASP A 313 32.23 -6.05 4.47
C ASP A 313 32.55 -4.68 5.10
N THR A 314 32.33 -3.60 4.36
CA THR A 314 32.65 -2.24 4.83
C THR A 314 31.44 -1.61 5.51
N SER A 315 31.60 -1.26 6.78
CA SER A 315 30.58 -0.52 7.57
C SER A 315 30.62 0.96 7.24
N LEU A 316 29.48 1.51 6.87
CA LEU A 316 29.34 2.90 6.43
C LEU A 316 28.36 3.66 7.30
N PHE A 317 28.66 4.92 7.50
CA PHE A 317 27.77 5.94 8.04
C PHE A 317 27.09 6.67 6.88
N LEU A 318 25.79 6.55 6.79
CA LEU A 318 24.97 7.16 5.76
C LEU A 318 24.26 8.37 6.33
N THR A 319 24.43 9.54 5.71
CA THR A 319 23.68 10.74 6.05
C THR A 319 22.71 11.11 4.92
N GLN A 320 21.57 11.61 5.34
CA GLN A 320 20.55 12.16 4.46
C GLN A 320 20.54 13.67 4.60
N SER A 321 20.71 14.40 3.51
CA SER A 321 20.69 15.87 3.49
C SER A 321 19.64 16.38 2.49
N PHE A 322 19.11 17.56 2.77
CA PHE A 322 18.22 18.27 1.86
C PHE A 322 18.97 19.41 1.19
N ASP A 323 18.96 19.42 -0.14
CA ASP A 323 19.47 20.52 -0.94
C ASP A 323 18.33 21.50 -1.25
N PHE A 324 18.43 22.70 -0.69
CA PHE A 324 17.42 23.75 -0.88
C PHE A 324 17.39 24.31 -2.30
N ASN A 325 18.50 24.24 -3.05
CA ASN A 325 18.58 24.77 -4.41
C ASN A 325 17.85 23.85 -5.41
N THR A 326 18.12 22.55 -5.31
CA THR A 326 17.53 21.54 -6.18
C THR A 326 16.24 20.96 -5.62
N LYS A 327 15.87 21.30 -4.39
CA LYS A 327 14.74 20.72 -3.62
C LYS A 327 14.78 19.20 -3.60
N SER A 328 15.98 18.64 -3.49
CA SER A 328 16.20 17.19 -3.56
C SER A 328 16.83 16.65 -2.28
N ILE A 329 16.64 15.36 -2.04
CA ILE A 329 17.29 14.62 -0.97
C ILE A 329 18.55 13.99 -1.53
N ASN A 330 19.69 14.25 -0.86
CA ASN A 330 21.00 13.70 -1.18
C ASN A 330 21.44 12.74 -0.08
N TYR A 331 22.18 11.72 -0.49
CA TYR A 331 22.76 10.72 0.43
C TYR A 331 24.28 10.76 0.34
N ASN A 332 24.95 10.89 1.51
CA ASN A 332 26.39 10.84 1.62
C ASN A 332 26.81 9.63 2.46
N TYR A 333 27.83 8.95 2.01
CA TYR A 333 28.32 7.71 2.62
C TYR A 333 29.75 7.95 3.11
N TYR A 334 30.00 7.59 4.35
CA TYR A 334 31.31 7.72 5.00
C TYR A 334 31.74 6.37 5.56
N ASP A 335 32.97 6.00 5.29
CA ASP A 335 33.57 4.82 5.92
C ASP A 335 33.67 5.03 7.44
N LEU A 336 33.13 4.10 8.22
CA LEU A 336 33.07 4.24 9.68
C LEU A 336 34.45 4.26 10.37
N LYS A 337 35.45 3.58 9.78
CA LYS A 337 36.80 3.51 10.36
C LYS A 337 37.62 4.75 10.05
N THR A 338 37.52 5.25 8.83
CA THR A 338 38.38 6.33 8.35
C THR A 338 37.72 7.70 8.36
N ASN A 339 36.37 7.76 8.53
CA ASN A 339 35.53 8.95 8.37
C ASN A 339 35.65 9.62 6.99
N LYS A 340 36.23 8.92 5.99
CA LYS A 340 36.32 9.43 4.62
C LYS A 340 35.02 9.22 3.87
N GLN A 341 34.65 10.24 3.11
CA GLN A 341 33.50 10.14 2.20
C GLN A 341 33.81 9.15 1.07
N ILE A 342 32.80 8.35 0.72
CA ILE A 342 32.87 7.40 -0.39
C ILE A 342 32.36 8.10 -1.66
N ASP A 343 33.23 8.28 -2.64
CA ASP A 343 32.86 8.83 -3.92
C ASP A 343 31.84 7.93 -4.62
N ASN A 344 30.78 8.54 -5.16
CA ASN A 344 29.65 7.84 -5.74
C ASN A 344 29.04 6.74 -4.82
N GLY A 345 29.08 7.00 -3.50
CA GLY A 345 28.63 6.04 -2.48
C GLY A 345 27.20 5.58 -2.69
N ASN A 346 26.32 6.50 -3.07
CA ASN A 346 24.92 6.19 -3.34
C ASN A 346 24.75 5.18 -4.50
N GLU A 347 25.43 5.41 -5.61
CA GLU A 347 25.37 4.49 -6.75
C GLU A 347 25.98 3.13 -6.41
N LYS A 348 27.13 3.11 -5.73
CA LYS A 348 27.80 1.87 -5.30
C LYS A 348 26.90 1.04 -4.38
N TYR A 349 26.27 1.70 -3.41
CA TYR A 349 25.41 1.02 -2.45
C TYR A 349 24.09 0.53 -3.08
N CYS A 350 23.45 1.34 -3.92
CA CYS A 350 22.25 0.91 -4.65
C CYS A 350 22.53 -0.24 -5.61
N ASN A 351 23.69 -0.24 -6.31
CA ASN A 351 24.14 -1.36 -7.13
C ASN A 351 24.30 -2.64 -6.31
N TYR A 352 24.93 -2.54 -5.14
CA TYR A 352 25.08 -3.66 -4.21
C TYR A 352 23.73 -4.22 -3.75
N LEU A 353 22.79 -3.35 -3.40
CA LEU A 353 21.44 -3.77 -2.97
C LEU A 353 20.68 -4.48 -4.10
N VAL A 354 20.68 -3.91 -5.32
CA VAL A 354 19.96 -4.52 -6.43
C VAL A 354 20.59 -5.84 -6.84
N GLU A 355 21.90 -5.97 -6.80
CA GLU A 355 22.61 -7.22 -7.05
C GLU A 355 22.18 -8.30 -6.05
N ASN A 356 22.17 -7.97 -4.75
CA ASN A 356 21.71 -8.89 -3.71
C ASN A 356 20.26 -9.31 -3.90
N PHE A 357 19.37 -8.37 -4.25
CA PHE A 357 17.96 -8.67 -4.42
C PHE A 357 17.69 -9.45 -5.71
N SER A 358 18.37 -9.11 -6.82
CA SER A 358 18.25 -9.84 -8.08
C SER A 358 18.78 -11.28 -7.97
N ASN A 359 19.91 -11.48 -7.28
CA ASN A 359 20.45 -12.81 -7.03
C ASN A 359 19.50 -13.69 -6.20
N LYS A 360 18.87 -13.12 -5.15
CA LYS A 360 17.84 -13.82 -4.37
C LYS A 360 16.63 -14.23 -5.21
N LYS A 361 16.32 -13.49 -6.29
CA LYS A 361 15.26 -13.82 -7.25
C LYS A 361 15.74 -14.69 -8.42
N GLY A 362 17.01 -15.03 -8.48
CA GLY A 362 17.60 -15.80 -9.57
C GLY A 362 17.67 -15.03 -10.90
N GLU A 363 17.72 -13.71 -10.84
CA GLU A 363 17.80 -12.83 -12.02
C GLU A 363 19.22 -12.29 -12.20
N LYS A 364 19.72 -12.30 -13.44
CA LYS A 364 20.99 -11.67 -13.76
C LYS A 364 20.83 -10.17 -13.86
N LEU A 365 21.73 -9.42 -13.22
CA LEU A 365 21.73 -7.98 -13.25
C LEU A 365 22.32 -7.47 -14.59
N VAL A 366 21.47 -7.26 -15.58
CA VAL A 366 21.80 -6.53 -16.80
C VAL A 366 20.93 -5.29 -16.81
N SER A 367 21.40 -4.23 -16.14
CA SER A 367 20.65 -2.97 -16.04
C SER A 367 21.09 -2.04 -17.15
N ASN A 368 20.13 -1.51 -17.90
CA ASN A 368 20.37 -0.54 -18.97
C ASN A 368 20.02 0.89 -18.56
N LYS A 369 19.12 1.05 -17.61
CA LYS A 369 18.67 2.36 -17.15
C LYS A 369 18.57 2.39 -15.65
N LYS A 370 19.15 3.46 -15.08
CA LYS A 370 19.02 3.79 -13.66
C LYS A 370 18.41 5.19 -13.58
N GLU A 371 17.48 5.41 -12.68
CA GLU A 371 16.90 6.73 -12.46
C GLU A 371 16.48 6.93 -11.00
N TRP A 372 16.60 8.16 -10.54
CA TRP A 372 16.11 8.58 -9.24
C TRP A 372 14.63 8.93 -9.34
N ILE A 373 13.82 8.32 -8.49
CA ILE A 373 12.38 8.59 -8.41
C ILE A 373 12.14 9.39 -7.13
N THR A 374 11.76 10.64 -7.31
CA THR A 374 11.46 11.60 -6.23
C THR A 374 9.97 11.76 -5.98
N ASP A 375 9.15 11.37 -6.95
CA ASP A 375 7.70 11.52 -6.92
C ASP A 375 7.02 10.20 -7.31
N PHE A 376 5.81 9.97 -6.80
CA PHE A 376 5.05 8.79 -7.18
C PHE A 376 4.57 8.89 -8.63
N THR A 377 4.72 7.79 -9.36
CA THR A 377 4.34 7.66 -10.78
C THR A 377 3.20 6.63 -10.93
N ASN A 378 2.70 6.48 -12.17
CA ASN A 378 1.73 5.43 -12.48
C ASN A 378 2.29 4.01 -12.25
N GLU A 379 3.59 3.80 -12.46
CA GLU A 379 4.25 2.52 -12.22
C GLU A 379 4.65 2.38 -10.74
N TYR A 380 5.29 3.39 -10.18
CA TYR A 380 5.70 3.42 -8.78
C TYR A 380 4.71 4.26 -7.95
N GLY A 381 3.57 3.67 -7.61
CA GLY A 381 2.47 4.39 -6.97
C GLY A 381 2.68 4.68 -5.47
N PHE A 382 1.88 5.62 -4.94
CA PHE A 382 1.92 6.10 -3.55
C PHE A 382 1.75 5.00 -2.48
N VAL A 383 1.20 3.86 -2.86
CA VAL A 383 1.05 2.70 -1.96
C VAL A 383 2.39 2.16 -1.47
N ASN A 384 3.50 2.42 -2.18
CA ASN A 384 4.82 1.98 -1.78
C ASN A 384 5.40 2.79 -0.62
N LYS A 385 4.91 4.02 -0.38
CA LYS A 385 5.19 4.88 0.79
C LYS A 385 6.66 5.23 1.03
N ARG A 386 7.52 5.00 0.06
CA ARG A 386 8.97 5.24 0.15
C ARG A 386 9.42 6.13 -0.99
N LEU A 387 9.99 7.27 -0.66
CA LEU A 387 10.63 8.23 -1.57
C LEU A 387 11.76 8.95 -0.82
N PRO A 388 12.83 9.34 -1.52
CA PRO A 388 13.15 8.96 -2.89
C PRO A 388 13.65 7.50 -2.99
N VAL A 389 13.59 6.91 -4.19
CA VAL A 389 14.11 5.56 -4.46
C VAL A 389 14.95 5.55 -5.73
N MET A 390 15.91 4.64 -5.80
CA MET A 390 16.66 4.36 -7.04
C MET A 390 15.94 3.25 -7.80
N ALA A 391 15.52 3.53 -9.03
CA ALA A 391 14.96 2.56 -9.96
C ALA A 391 16.05 1.93 -10.84
N PHE A 392 16.01 0.60 -10.97
CA PHE A 392 16.86 -0.18 -11.88
C PHE A 392 15.96 -0.95 -12.83
N HIS A 393 16.08 -0.66 -14.13
CA HIS A 393 15.32 -1.34 -15.17
C HIS A 393 16.21 -2.39 -15.85
N LEU A 394 15.85 -3.65 -15.73
CA LEU A 394 16.62 -4.77 -16.30
C LEU A 394 16.11 -5.11 -17.69
N GLN A 395 17.04 -5.39 -18.61
CA GLN A 395 16.74 -6.00 -19.92
C GLN A 395 16.79 -7.53 -19.78
N ASN A 396 15.78 -8.09 -19.13
CA ASN A 396 15.56 -9.52 -19.07
C ASN A 396 14.21 -9.88 -19.71
N GLU A 397 13.92 -11.16 -19.90
CA GLU A 397 12.66 -11.63 -20.48
C GLU A 397 11.43 -11.10 -19.74
N LYS A 398 11.55 -10.88 -18.43
CA LYS A 398 10.47 -10.36 -17.57
C LYS A 398 10.38 -8.84 -17.58
N SER A 399 11.37 -8.14 -18.17
CA SER A 399 11.49 -6.67 -18.12
C SER A 399 11.31 -6.14 -16.71
N SER A 400 12.09 -6.68 -15.76
CA SER A 400 11.94 -6.40 -14.33
C SER A 400 12.47 -5.02 -13.96
N SER A 401 11.77 -4.33 -13.03
CA SER A 401 12.25 -3.10 -12.40
C SER A 401 12.32 -3.27 -10.90
N TYR A 402 13.44 -2.87 -10.32
CA TYR A 402 13.70 -2.84 -8.87
C TYR A 402 13.72 -1.40 -8.40
N TYR A 403 12.90 -1.08 -7.41
CA TYR A 403 12.86 0.23 -6.76
C TYR A 403 13.45 0.09 -5.36
N ILE A 404 14.59 0.70 -5.11
CA ILE A 404 15.39 0.54 -3.90
C ILE A 404 15.36 1.80 -3.07
N ASP A 405 15.00 1.67 -1.80
CA ASP A 405 15.17 2.72 -0.80
C ASP A 405 16.53 2.53 -0.12
N PRO A 406 17.55 3.34 -0.46
CA PRO A 406 18.89 3.15 0.08
C PRO A 406 19.01 3.56 1.56
N PHE A 407 18.14 4.44 2.04
CA PHE A 407 18.21 4.89 3.43
C PHE A 407 17.75 3.80 4.40
N THR A 408 16.78 3.00 3.98
CA THR A 408 16.21 1.96 4.82
C THR A 408 16.65 0.55 4.44
N GLY A 409 17.34 0.39 3.29
CA GLY A 409 17.79 -0.91 2.77
C GLY A 409 16.65 -1.81 2.23
N HIS A 410 15.47 -1.25 1.96
CA HIS A 410 14.31 -2.00 1.47
C HIS A 410 14.24 -2.07 -0.05
N LEU A 411 13.76 -3.21 -0.55
CA LEU A 411 13.16 -3.30 -1.88
C LEU A 411 11.74 -2.71 -1.80
N ALA A 412 11.60 -1.45 -2.20
CA ALA A 412 10.34 -0.72 -2.11
C ALA A 412 9.28 -1.24 -3.10
N ALA A 413 9.71 -1.63 -4.31
CA ALA A 413 8.88 -2.32 -5.28
C ALA A 413 9.71 -3.21 -6.22
N TYR A 414 9.08 -4.29 -6.69
CA TYR A 414 9.57 -5.14 -7.76
C TYR A 414 8.43 -5.30 -8.77
N ILE A 415 8.67 -4.86 -10.00
CA ILE A 415 7.64 -4.76 -11.04
C ILE A 415 8.11 -5.45 -12.30
N GLN A 416 7.32 -6.39 -12.80
CA GLN A 416 7.56 -7.13 -14.04
C GLN A 416 6.60 -6.67 -15.15
N LYS A 417 6.85 -7.09 -16.39
CA LYS A 417 5.97 -6.84 -17.54
C LYS A 417 4.53 -7.29 -17.26
N SER A 418 4.34 -8.45 -16.63
CA SER A 418 3.01 -8.95 -16.23
C SER A 418 2.27 -8.02 -15.27
N ASN A 419 2.99 -7.46 -14.28
CA ASN A 419 2.42 -6.51 -13.34
C ASN A 419 2.03 -5.18 -14.03
N ARG A 420 2.83 -4.72 -15.01
CA ARG A 420 2.50 -3.53 -15.81
C ARG A 420 1.25 -3.73 -16.65
N LEU A 421 1.13 -4.89 -17.32
CA LEU A 421 -0.05 -5.22 -18.12
C LEU A 421 -1.30 -5.35 -17.26
N GLU A 422 -1.18 -6.00 -16.10
CA GLU A 422 -2.27 -6.09 -15.14
C GLU A 422 -2.67 -4.71 -14.61
N GLY A 423 -1.71 -3.92 -14.14
CA GLY A 423 -1.94 -2.57 -13.64
C GLY A 423 -2.60 -1.66 -14.68
N PHE A 424 -2.14 -1.72 -15.95
CA PHE A 424 -2.78 -1.02 -17.06
C PHE A 424 -4.23 -1.49 -17.27
N SER A 425 -4.45 -2.81 -17.37
CA SER A 425 -5.78 -3.39 -17.54
C SER A 425 -6.72 -2.94 -16.42
N PHE A 426 -6.26 -3.02 -15.17
CA PHE A 426 -7.06 -2.65 -14.02
C PHE A 426 -7.33 -1.13 -13.98
N ALA A 427 -6.33 -0.31 -14.21
CA ALA A 427 -6.48 1.14 -14.23
C ALA A 427 -7.41 1.60 -15.36
N PHE A 428 -7.29 1.01 -16.55
CA PHE A 428 -8.02 1.44 -17.73
C PHE A 428 -9.43 0.85 -17.81
N LEU A 429 -9.58 -0.48 -17.60
CA LEU A 429 -10.84 -1.20 -17.82
C LEU A 429 -11.71 -1.30 -16.56
N HIS A 430 -11.10 -1.18 -15.34
CA HIS A 430 -11.81 -1.32 -14.08
C HIS A 430 -12.03 0.01 -13.37
N LYS A 431 -11.01 0.91 -13.41
CA LYS A 431 -11.05 2.19 -12.72
C LYS A 431 -11.20 3.41 -13.63
N PHE A 432 -11.16 3.22 -14.94
CA PHE A 432 -11.36 4.27 -15.96
C PHE A 432 -10.48 5.51 -15.75
N HIS A 433 -9.18 5.30 -15.40
CA HIS A 433 -8.24 6.40 -15.18
C HIS A 433 -8.03 7.29 -16.42
N PHE A 434 -8.43 6.85 -17.60
CA PHE A 434 -8.46 7.71 -18.79
C PHE A 434 -9.44 8.88 -18.67
N LEU A 435 -10.36 8.84 -17.70
CA LEU A 435 -11.27 9.94 -17.39
C LEU A 435 -10.71 10.93 -16.36
N ASP A 436 -9.50 10.72 -15.83
CA ASP A 436 -8.92 11.60 -14.81
C ASP A 436 -8.70 13.03 -15.32
N SER A 437 -8.52 13.22 -16.63
CA SER A 437 -8.46 14.54 -17.27
C SER A 437 -9.72 15.39 -17.09
N TYR A 438 -10.87 14.76 -16.88
CA TYR A 438 -12.15 15.40 -16.58
C TYR A 438 -12.40 15.60 -15.08
N GLY A 439 -11.46 15.19 -14.26
CA GLY A 439 -11.51 15.26 -12.80
C GLY A 439 -12.01 13.97 -12.14
N LYS A 440 -11.50 13.76 -10.92
CA LYS A 440 -11.77 12.55 -10.13
C LYS A 440 -13.25 12.36 -9.81
N ASN A 441 -13.97 13.46 -9.50
CA ASN A 441 -15.41 13.40 -9.23
C ASN A 441 -16.21 12.89 -10.42
N PHE A 442 -15.87 13.36 -11.64
CA PHE A 442 -16.52 12.91 -12.86
C PHE A 442 -16.28 11.41 -13.11
N ARG A 443 -15.02 10.96 -13.04
CA ARG A 443 -14.68 9.55 -13.17
C ARG A 443 -15.43 8.68 -12.15
N ASP A 444 -15.37 9.06 -10.88
CA ASP A 444 -15.97 8.30 -9.78
C ASP A 444 -17.51 8.26 -9.93
N GLY A 445 -18.13 9.36 -10.37
CA GLY A 445 -19.56 9.42 -10.70
C GLY A 445 -19.96 8.45 -11.83
N ILE A 446 -19.15 8.41 -12.90
CA ILE A 446 -19.37 7.45 -14.01
C ILE A 446 -19.24 6.00 -13.51
N LEU A 447 -18.22 5.69 -12.71
CA LEU A 447 -18.04 4.33 -12.15
C LEU A 447 -19.22 3.90 -11.28
N VAL A 448 -19.72 4.78 -10.41
CA VAL A 448 -20.90 4.51 -9.58
C VAL A 448 -22.12 4.30 -10.44
N PHE A 449 -22.36 5.14 -11.45
CA PHE A 449 -23.48 4.99 -12.38
C PHE A 449 -23.46 3.66 -13.13
N LEU A 450 -22.29 3.24 -13.63
CA LEU A 450 -22.15 1.98 -14.38
C LEU A 450 -22.33 0.77 -13.44
N ALA A 451 -21.74 0.77 -12.25
CA ALA A 451 -21.92 -0.28 -11.26
C ALA A 451 -23.38 -0.37 -10.79
N PHE A 452 -24.04 0.77 -10.56
CA PHE A 452 -25.46 0.84 -10.21
C PHE A 452 -26.36 0.29 -11.33
N SER A 453 -26.03 0.58 -12.58
CA SER A 453 -26.78 0.06 -13.72
C SER A 453 -26.73 -1.47 -13.80
N ILE A 454 -25.55 -2.07 -13.58
CA ILE A 454 -25.39 -3.53 -13.54
C ILE A 454 -26.13 -4.11 -12.32
N PHE A 455 -26.09 -3.44 -11.17
CA PHE A 455 -26.86 -3.81 -9.98
C PHE A 455 -28.36 -3.86 -10.28
N VAL A 456 -28.91 -2.83 -10.94
CA VAL A 456 -30.33 -2.78 -11.35
C VAL A 456 -30.69 -3.92 -12.32
N VAL A 457 -29.83 -4.22 -13.30
CA VAL A 457 -30.03 -5.37 -14.21
C VAL A 457 -30.15 -6.67 -13.43
N SER A 458 -29.29 -6.86 -12.42
CA SER A 458 -29.32 -8.05 -11.56
C SER A 458 -30.62 -8.13 -10.74
N LEU A 459 -31.07 -7.01 -10.15
CA LEU A 459 -32.33 -6.94 -9.41
C LEU A 459 -33.54 -7.22 -10.29
N LEU A 460 -33.55 -6.70 -11.52
CA LEU A 460 -34.62 -7.03 -12.51
C LEU A 460 -34.64 -8.53 -12.80
N GLY A 461 -33.48 -9.18 -12.91
CA GLY A 461 -33.35 -10.63 -13.05
C GLY A 461 -34.01 -11.39 -11.89
N VAL A 462 -33.79 -10.95 -10.63
CA VAL A 462 -34.45 -11.48 -9.43
C VAL A 462 -35.98 -11.35 -9.54
N LEU A 463 -36.47 -10.14 -9.83
CA LEU A 463 -37.90 -9.86 -9.90
C LEU A 463 -38.60 -10.69 -10.97
N ILE A 464 -37.95 -10.89 -12.12
CA ILE A 464 -38.46 -11.77 -13.19
C ILE A 464 -38.54 -13.23 -12.73
N PHE A 465 -37.53 -13.68 -11.97
CA PHE A 465 -37.50 -15.05 -11.45
C PHE A 465 -38.61 -15.28 -10.41
N LEU A 466 -38.80 -14.36 -9.48
CA LEU A 466 -39.80 -14.46 -8.40
C LEU A 466 -41.25 -14.39 -8.96
N LYS A 467 -41.50 -13.52 -9.95
CA LYS A 467 -42.84 -13.39 -10.56
C LYS A 467 -43.22 -14.53 -11.53
N LYS A 468 -42.26 -15.37 -11.90
CA LYS A 468 -42.52 -16.54 -12.75
C LYS A 468 -42.88 -17.78 -11.94
N ARG A 469 -42.74 -17.76 -10.64
CA ARG A 469 -43.25 -18.75 -9.69
C ARG A 469 -44.69 -18.41 -9.35
#